data_76a5d7fd77b73b3b9edace3e3e50ff96
#
_entry.id   76a5d7fd77b73b3b9edace3e3e50ff96
#
_cell.length_a   1.000
_cell.length_b   1.000
_cell.length_c   1.000
_cell.angle_alpha   90.00
_cell.angle_beta   90.00
_cell.angle_gamma   90.00
#
_symmetry.space_group_name_H-M   'P 1'
#
loop_
_entity.id
_entity.type
_entity.pdbx_description
1 polymer ?
#
loop_
_entity_poly.entity_id
_entity_poly.type
_entity_poly.pdbx_seq_one_letter_code
_entity_poly.pdbx_strand_id
1 'polypeptide(L)'
;ATMNLDFQVHSRQSRTLMSLSRVQVLPPELCDQIIAGLDDEWTVGEVGTGSDDIFETVELSAAKRSVQLQRLKVDEHQFPLGLIVRSIAEVNSAYFRFDLTGTVVSDWPSVLRYSAGRGDHYTPHVDVGDEFSTRKLSFVVQLTDPSEYQGGRLELMFGLGDDAATEKGWMTVFPSYRPHHVTPVTEGVRHAIVGWVHGPSFR
;
A
#
# COMPACT_ATOMS: atom_id res chain seq x y z
N ALA A 1 -25.08 19.42 -2.64
CA ALA A 1 -25.35 18.01 -2.92
C ALA A 1 -24.53 17.19 -1.94
N THR A 2 -25.21 16.50 -1.03
CA THR A 2 -24.58 15.62 -0.04
C THR A 2 -24.16 14.35 -0.79
N MET A 3 -22.85 14.16 -0.95
CA MET A 3 -22.29 12.95 -1.54
C MET A 3 -22.47 11.80 -0.55
N ASN A 4 -23.45 10.95 -0.81
CA ASN A 4 -23.66 9.72 -0.03
C ASN A 4 -22.63 8.70 -0.51
N LEU A 5 -21.54 8.54 0.23
CA LEU A 5 -20.55 7.49 0.01
C LEU A 5 -21.07 6.21 0.67
N ASP A 6 -21.79 5.39 -0.08
CA ASP A 6 -22.13 4.04 0.36
C ASP A 6 -20.86 3.16 0.33
N PHE A 7 -20.25 2.99 1.49
CA PHE A 7 -19.13 2.07 1.66
C PHE A 7 -19.65 0.65 1.76
N GLN A 8 -19.54 -0.12 0.69
CA GLN A 8 -19.77 -1.56 0.75
C GLN A 8 -18.50 -2.25 1.23
N VAL A 9 -18.47 -2.64 2.49
CA VAL A 9 -17.44 -3.51 3.04
C VAL A 9 -17.74 -4.94 2.66
N HIS A 10 -17.11 -5.43 1.61
CA HIS A 10 -17.16 -6.85 1.27
C HIS A 10 -16.10 -7.61 2.07
N SER A 11 -16.47 -8.10 3.25
CA SER A 11 -15.59 -8.93 4.05
C SER A 11 -15.99 -10.40 3.95
N ARG A 12 -15.02 -11.27 3.67
CA ARG A 12 -15.11 -12.65 4.10
C ARG A 12 -14.69 -12.72 5.56
N GLN A 13 -15.54 -13.27 6.42
CA GLN A 13 -15.22 -13.54 7.82
C GLN A 13 -14.14 -14.63 7.89
N SER A 14 -12.89 -14.22 7.93
CA SER A 14 -11.79 -15.09 8.38
C SER A 14 -11.25 -14.52 9.68
N ARG A 15 -11.39 -15.24 10.78
CA ARG A 15 -10.90 -14.88 12.11
C ARG A 15 -9.40 -15.18 12.28
N THR A 16 -8.62 -15.29 11.20
CA THR A 16 -7.20 -15.59 11.29
C THR A 16 -6.38 -14.31 11.29
N LEU A 17 -5.32 -14.27 12.08
CA LEU A 17 -4.29 -13.21 12.14
C LEU A 17 -3.64 -12.91 10.77
N MET A 18 -3.99 -13.66 9.73
CA MET A 18 -3.46 -13.58 8.37
C MET A 18 -4.47 -13.02 7.36
N SER A 19 -5.62 -12.51 7.80
CA SER A 19 -6.64 -11.96 6.90
C SER A 19 -6.24 -10.61 6.31
N LEU A 20 -6.85 -10.28 5.18
CA LEU A 20 -6.85 -8.95 4.59
C LEU A 20 -8.29 -8.42 4.52
N SER A 21 -8.44 -7.12 4.35
CA SER A 21 -9.71 -6.50 4.05
C SER A 21 -9.59 -5.68 2.77
N ARG A 22 -10.66 -5.69 1.94
CA ARG A 22 -10.76 -4.90 0.72
C ARG A 22 -11.94 -3.94 0.84
N VAL A 23 -11.71 -2.67 0.52
CA VAL A 23 -12.74 -1.62 0.59
C VAL A 23 -12.52 -0.59 -0.51
N GLN A 24 -13.59 -0.17 -1.17
CA GLN A 24 -13.53 0.98 -2.07
C GLN A 24 -13.39 2.25 -1.23
N VAL A 25 -12.32 3.01 -1.46
CA VAL A 25 -11.99 4.20 -0.66
C VAL A 25 -11.95 5.48 -1.48
N LEU A 26 -11.62 5.39 -2.77
CA LEU A 26 -11.55 6.52 -3.67
C LEU A 26 -12.45 6.28 -4.89
N PRO A 27 -13.23 7.26 -5.36
CA PRO A 27 -13.87 7.18 -6.66
C PRO A 27 -12.82 7.19 -7.79
N PRO A 28 -13.08 6.53 -8.94
CA PRO A 28 -12.11 6.43 -10.04
C PRO A 28 -11.59 7.77 -10.54
N GLU A 29 -12.45 8.77 -10.64
CA GLU A 29 -12.11 10.12 -11.13
C GLU A 29 -11.09 10.80 -10.21
N LEU A 30 -11.12 10.50 -8.94
CA LEU A 30 -10.16 11.01 -7.97
C LEU A 30 -8.80 10.34 -8.10
N CYS A 31 -8.78 9.05 -8.43
CA CYS A 31 -7.53 8.36 -8.74
C CYS A 31 -6.82 9.01 -9.93
N ASP A 32 -7.58 9.39 -10.98
CA ASP A 32 -7.04 10.09 -12.15
C ASP A 32 -6.50 11.47 -11.78
N GLN A 33 -7.20 12.21 -10.92
CA GLN A 33 -6.75 13.52 -10.44
C GLN A 33 -5.45 13.40 -9.62
N ILE A 34 -5.33 12.38 -8.78
CA ILE A 34 -4.10 12.12 -8.02
C ILE A 34 -2.94 11.84 -8.97
N ILE A 35 -3.14 10.96 -9.96
CA ILE A 35 -2.10 10.65 -10.96
C ILE A 35 -1.71 11.91 -11.76
N ALA A 36 -2.68 12.69 -12.21
CA ALA A 36 -2.44 13.92 -12.96
C ALA A 36 -1.73 15.01 -12.15
N GLY A 37 -1.85 14.98 -10.83
CA GLY A 37 -1.18 15.91 -9.90
C GLY A 37 0.21 15.48 -9.45
N LEU A 38 0.75 14.37 -9.96
CA LEU A 38 2.11 13.93 -9.66
C LEU A 38 3.14 14.80 -10.36
N ASP A 39 4.29 14.98 -9.71
CA ASP A 39 5.42 15.71 -10.29
C ASP A 39 6.21 14.82 -11.26
N ASP A 40 7.05 15.43 -12.09
CA ASP A 40 7.99 14.70 -12.95
C ASP A 40 9.17 14.13 -12.17
N GLU A 41 9.42 14.61 -10.96
CA GLU A 41 10.51 14.16 -10.09
C GLU A 41 10.09 12.93 -9.28
N TRP A 42 10.82 11.84 -9.49
CA TRP A 42 10.59 10.57 -8.81
C TRP A 42 11.84 10.12 -8.06
N THR A 43 11.63 9.69 -6.83
CA THR A 43 12.69 9.04 -6.04
C THR A 43 12.67 7.54 -6.30
N VAL A 44 13.83 6.92 -6.42
CA VAL A 44 13.92 5.45 -6.47
C VAL A 44 13.65 4.89 -5.08
N GLY A 45 12.76 3.90 -5.01
CA GLY A 45 12.45 3.25 -3.74
C GLY A 45 13.64 2.42 -3.26
N GLU A 46 14.17 2.78 -2.10
CA GLU A 46 15.22 2.01 -1.43
C GLU A 46 14.60 0.90 -0.57
N VAL A 47 15.30 -0.19 -0.38
CA VAL A 47 14.97 -1.20 0.62
C VAL A 47 15.63 -0.77 1.92
N GLY A 48 14.88 -0.68 3.01
CA GLY A 48 15.48 -0.50 4.34
C GLY A 48 16.43 -1.67 4.61
N THR A 49 17.70 -1.36 4.79
CA THR A 49 18.72 -2.36 5.17
C THR A 49 18.55 -2.63 6.65
N GLY A 50 17.63 -3.53 7.01
CA GLY A 50 17.43 -4.01 8.39
C GLY A 50 18.53 -4.97 8.85
N SER A 51 19.69 -4.97 8.20
CA SER A 51 20.89 -5.72 8.63
C SER A 51 22.08 -4.78 8.60
N ASP A 52 22.97 -4.91 9.59
CA ASP A 52 24.28 -4.26 9.67
C ASP A 52 25.22 -4.64 8.50
N ASP A 53 24.71 -5.18 7.42
CA ASP A 53 25.47 -5.53 6.23
C ASP A 53 25.69 -4.28 5.37
N ILE A 54 26.76 -3.55 5.72
CA ILE A 54 27.34 -2.42 4.97
C ILE A 54 27.80 -2.79 3.54
N PHE A 55 27.55 -4.01 3.06
CA PHE A 55 27.91 -4.52 1.74
C PHE A 55 26.73 -4.77 0.81
N GLU A 56 25.51 -4.37 1.16
CA GLU A 56 24.39 -4.44 0.24
C GLU A 56 24.60 -3.42 -0.89
N THR A 57 25.01 -3.88 -2.06
CA THR A 57 25.22 -3.04 -3.23
C THR A 57 23.90 -2.54 -3.79
N VAL A 58 23.91 -1.40 -4.50
CA VAL A 58 22.74 -0.84 -5.23
C VAL A 58 22.09 -1.90 -6.14
N GLU A 59 22.87 -2.83 -6.71
CA GLU A 59 22.38 -3.92 -7.53
C GLU A 59 21.55 -4.95 -6.75
N LEU A 60 21.95 -5.30 -5.52
CA LEU A 60 21.18 -6.18 -4.65
C LEU A 60 19.87 -5.52 -4.21
N SER A 61 19.89 -4.23 -3.94
CA SER A 61 18.70 -3.44 -3.62
C SER A 61 17.72 -3.41 -4.80
N ALA A 62 18.21 -3.18 -6.04
CA ALA A 62 17.38 -3.19 -7.25
C ALA A 62 16.83 -4.60 -7.57
N ALA A 63 17.55 -5.67 -7.24
CA ALA A 63 17.05 -7.05 -7.38
C ALA A 63 15.93 -7.36 -6.37
N LYS A 64 15.93 -6.72 -5.21
CA LYS A 64 14.87 -6.87 -4.20
C LYS A 64 13.67 -5.97 -4.50
N ARG A 65 13.91 -4.73 -4.89
CA ARG A 65 12.88 -3.72 -5.14
C ARG A 65 13.27 -2.80 -6.28
N SER A 66 12.44 -2.77 -7.30
CA SER A 66 12.48 -1.75 -8.34
C SER A 66 11.13 -1.03 -8.34
N VAL A 67 11.12 0.26 -8.02
CA VAL A 67 9.92 1.10 -7.98
C VAL A 67 10.33 2.56 -7.88
N GLN A 68 9.52 3.45 -8.41
CA GLN A 68 9.64 4.88 -8.19
C GLN A 68 8.56 5.36 -7.23
N LEU A 69 8.86 6.34 -6.42
CA LEU A 69 7.92 6.87 -5.44
C LEU A 69 7.93 8.38 -5.36
N GLN A 70 6.78 8.92 -5.00
CA GLN A 70 6.59 10.30 -4.56
C GLN A 70 5.77 10.32 -3.28
N ARG A 71 6.07 11.26 -2.39
CA ARG A 71 5.27 11.47 -1.19
C ARG A 71 3.84 11.84 -1.57
N LEU A 72 2.84 11.21 -0.95
CA LEU A 72 1.43 11.54 -1.19
C LEU A 72 1.19 13.01 -0.81
N LYS A 73 0.70 13.79 -1.77
CA LYS A 73 0.26 15.16 -1.54
C LYS A 73 -1.12 15.14 -0.89
N VAL A 74 -1.32 16.00 0.09
CA VAL A 74 -2.61 16.23 0.74
C VAL A 74 -2.93 17.72 0.72
N ASP A 75 -4.21 18.05 0.66
CA ASP A 75 -4.68 19.43 0.78
C ASP A 75 -4.80 19.88 2.25
N GLU A 76 -5.29 21.10 2.49
CA GLU A 76 -5.51 21.66 3.82
C GLU A 76 -6.49 20.86 4.70
N HIS A 77 -7.34 20.02 4.07
CA HIS A 77 -8.28 19.13 4.75
C HIS A 77 -7.74 17.68 4.89
N GLN A 78 -6.45 17.48 4.67
CA GLN A 78 -5.77 16.17 4.68
C GLN A 78 -6.33 15.17 3.65
N PHE A 79 -6.93 15.69 2.57
CA PHE A 79 -7.44 14.86 1.49
C PHE A 79 -6.32 14.49 0.49
N PRO A 80 -6.22 13.24 -0.04
CA PRO A 80 -7.17 12.11 0.16
C PRO A 80 -6.87 11.25 1.40
N LEU A 81 -5.79 11.52 2.13
CA LEU A 81 -5.34 10.69 3.25
C LEU A 81 -6.40 10.53 4.35
N GLY A 82 -7.16 11.59 4.64
CA GLY A 82 -8.23 11.53 5.64
C GLY A 82 -9.30 10.49 5.34
N LEU A 83 -9.68 10.29 4.06
CA LEU A 83 -10.61 9.23 3.64
C LEU A 83 -10.00 7.84 3.87
N ILE A 84 -8.73 7.66 3.48
CA ILE A 84 -8.01 6.40 3.61
C ILE A 84 -7.92 5.99 5.10
N VAL A 85 -7.44 6.89 5.96
CA VAL A 85 -7.26 6.61 7.39
C VAL A 85 -8.59 6.33 8.09
N ARG A 86 -9.66 7.06 7.74
CA ARG A 86 -11.00 6.81 8.27
C ARG A 86 -11.48 5.41 7.90
N SER A 87 -11.37 5.01 6.64
CA SER A 87 -11.76 3.67 6.19
C SER A 87 -10.93 2.57 6.88
N ILE A 88 -9.63 2.81 7.11
CA ILE A 88 -8.78 1.88 7.87
C ILE A 88 -9.26 1.77 9.32
N ALA A 89 -9.65 2.87 9.96
CA ALA A 89 -10.16 2.84 11.33
C ALA A 89 -11.46 2.02 11.44
N GLU A 90 -12.37 2.14 10.46
CA GLU A 90 -13.59 1.34 10.37
C GLU A 90 -13.29 -0.14 10.19
N VAL A 91 -12.39 -0.48 9.24
CA VAL A 91 -11.91 -1.85 9.00
C VAL A 91 -11.23 -2.41 10.25
N ASN A 92 -10.37 -1.64 10.89
CA ASN A 92 -9.68 -2.07 12.12
C ASN A 92 -10.66 -2.36 13.24
N SER A 93 -11.65 -1.51 13.45
CA SER A 93 -12.69 -1.69 14.48
C SER A 93 -13.49 -2.99 14.25
N ALA A 94 -13.78 -3.32 13.00
CA ALA A 94 -14.56 -4.50 12.65
C ALA A 94 -13.75 -5.81 12.70
N TYR A 95 -12.47 -5.78 12.28
CA TYR A 95 -11.70 -6.99 11.98
C TYR A 95 -10.41 -7.15 12.78
N PHE A 96 -9.45 -6.21 12.64
CA PHE A 96 -8.10 -6.38 13.19
C PHE A 96 -8.03 -6.05 14.67
N ARG A 97 -8.73 -5.02 15.11
CA ARG A 97 -8.79 -4.56 16.50
C ARG A 97 -7.42 -4.25 17.12
N PHE A 98 -6.51 -3.72 16.31
CA PHE A 98 -5.23 -3.24 16.81
C PHE A 98 -5.39 -1.87 17.47
N ASP A 99 -4.54 -1.61 18.48
CA ASP A 99 -4.36 -0.27 19.01
C ASP A 99 -3.62 0.56 17.96
N LEU A 100 -4.28 1.57 17.39
CA LEU A 100 -3.73 2.43 16.34
C LEU A 100 -3.53 3.84 16.88
N THR A 101 -2.42 4.47 16.49
CA THR A 101 -2.10 5.88 16.78
C THR A 101 -2.20 6.79 15.55
N GLY A 102 -2.26 6.22 14.34
CA GLY A 102 -2.39 6.93 13.08
C GLY A 102 -1.17 6.82 12.17
N THR A 103 -1.06 7.73 11.21
CA THR A 103 0.11 7.87 10.33
C THR A 103 1.16 8.77 10.98
N VAL A 104 2.43 8.60 10.62
CA VAL A 104 3.54 9.41 11.14
C VAL A 104 4.27 10.13 10.00
N VAL A 105 4.81 11.32 10.29
CA VAL A 105 5.45 12.18 9.28
C VAL A 105 6.71 11.55 8.69
N SER A 106 7.47 10.81 9.49
CA SER A 106 8.69 10.11 9.04
C SER A 106 8.40 8.89 8.15
N ASP A 107 7.17 8.37 8.19
CA ASP A 107 6.72 7.22 7.42
C ASP A 107 5.43 7.57 6.64
N TRP A 108 5.47 8.72 5.97
CA TRP A 108 4.32 9.28 5.26
C TRP A 108 3.97 8.43 4.04
N PRO A 109 2.67 8.21 3.77
CA PRO A 109 2.24 7.48 2.59
C PRO A 109 2.80 8.04 1.29
N SER A 110 3.08 7.16 0.35
CA SER A 110 3.66 7.50 -0.94
C SER A 110 2.83 6.95 -2.10
N VAL A 111 2.86 7.66 -3.22
CA VAL A 111 2.42 7.11 -4.50
C VAL A 111 3.60 6.37 -5.11
N LEU A 112 3.40 5.09 -5.39
CA LEU A 112 4.37 4.24 -6.06
C LEU A 112 4.02 4.12 -7.53
N ARG A 113 5.05 4.16 -8.40
CA ARG A 113 4.96 3.91 -9.84
C ARG A 113 5.78 2.70 -10.21
N TYR A 114 5.11 1.67 -10.70
CA TYR A 114 5.71 0.45 -11.25
C TYR A 114 5.56 0.47 -12.77
N SER A 115 6.66 0.37 -13.51
CA SER A 115 6.71 0.48 -14.97
C SER A 115 7.29 -0.79 -15.61
N ALA A 116 6.66 -1.26 -16.68
CA ALA A 116 7.11 -2.39 -17.47
C ALA A 116 8.50 -2.14 -18.08
N GLY A 117 8.78 -0.92 -18.55
CA GLY A 117 10.07 -0.57 -19.13
C GLY A 117 11.27 -0.71 -18.19
N ARG A 118 11.00 -0.86 -16.89
CA ARG A 118 12.00 -1.07 -15.83
C ARG A 118 11.91 -2.46 -15.19
N GLY A 119 10.86 -3.22 -15.52
CA GLY A 119 10.56 -4.49 -14.85
C GLY A 119 10.27 -4.32 -13.36
N ASP A 120 9.63 -3.21 -12.99
CA ASP A 120 9.43 -2.83 -11.59
C ASP A 120 8.64 -3.90 -10.81
N HIS A 121 9.12 -4.20 -9.62
CA HIS A 121 8.62 -5.25 -8.75
C HIS A 121 9.04 -5.02 -7.29
N TYR A 122 8.56 -5.87 -6.39
CA TYR A 122 9.06 -5.96 -5.02
C TYR A 122 9.03 -7.42 -4.56
N THR A 123 10.20 -7.97 -4.20
CA THR A 123 10.33 -9.36 -3.74
C THR A 123 9.61 -9.60 -2.41
N PRO A 124 9.41 -10.87 -1.98
CA PRO A 124 8.77 -11.18 -0.72
C PRO A 124 9.42 -10.51 0.48
N HIS A 125 8.61 -9.81 1.28
CA HIS A 125 9.03 -9.08 2.47
C HIS A 125 7.88 -8.95 3.48
N VAL A 126 8.20 -8.42 4.65
CA VAL A 126 7.25 -7.91 5.65
C VAL A 126 7.53 -6.43 5.87
N ASP A 127 6.51 -5.69 6.28
CA ASP A 127 6.64 -4.23 6.49
C ASP A 127 7.05 -3.86 7.92
N VAL A 128 7.05 -4.82 8.84
CA VAL A 128 7.45 -4.64 10.24
C VAL A 128 8.87 -5.17 10.45
N GLY A 129 9.66 -4.46 11.23
CA GLY A 129 11.03 -4.82 11.59
C GLY A 129 11.54 -3.91 12.70
N ASP A 130 12.82 -4.00 13.03
CA ASP A 130 13.41 -3.25 14.15
C ASP A 130 13.20 -1.73 14.00
N GLU A 131 13.46 -1.19 12.81
CA GLU A 131 13.23 0.23 12.52
C GLU A 131 11.76 0.60 12.37
N PHE A 132 10.91 -0.37 12.04
CA PHE A 132 9.49 -0.18 11.74
C PHE A 132 8.58 -0.98 12.67
N SER A 133 9.02 -1.20 13.91
CA SER A 133 8.32 -2.04 14.91
C SER A 133 6.92 -1.53 15.27
N THR A 134 6.62 -0.27 14.98
CA THR A 134 5.34 0.37 15.27
C THR A 134 4.31 0.25 14.14
N ARG A 135 4.67 -0.22 12.94
CA ARG A 135 3.73 -0.45 11.84
C ARG A 135 2.78 -1.59 12.20
N LYS A 136 1.48 -1.30 12.26
CA LYS A 136 0.42 -2.26 12.59
C LYS A 136 -0.31 -2.78 11.37
N LEU A 137 -0.75 -1.86 10.53
CA LEU A 137 -1.48 -2.14 9.31
C LEU A 137 -0.78 -1.50 8.13
N SER A 138 -0.59 -2.29 7.09
CA SER A 138 -0.19 -1.83 5.76
C SER A 138 -1.44 -1.62 4.92
N PHE A 139 -1.42 -0.62 4.06
CA PHE A 139 -2.49 -0.41 3.10
C PHE A 139 -1.95 -0.09 1.71
N VAL A 140 -2.67 -0.56 0.70
CA VAL A 140 -2.38 -0.31 -0.71
C VAL A 140 -3.66 0.10 -1.41
N VAL A 141 -3.71 1.31 -2.00
CA VAL A 141 -4.84 1.80 -2.78
C VAL A 141 -4.46 1.78 -4.25
N GLN A 142 -5.24 1.09 -5.08
CA GLN A 142 -5.02 1.03 -6.53
C GLN A 142 -5.47 2.35 -7.19
N LEU A 143 -4.58 2.98 -7.95
CA LEU A 143 -4.90 4.22 -8.68
C LEU A 143 -5.10 4.00 -10.18
N THR A 144 -4.40 3.03 -10.77
CA THR A 144 -4.49 2.69 -12.19
C THR A 144 -5.55 1.62 -12.43
N ASP A 145 -6.32 1.73 -13.50
CA ASP A 145 -7.28 0.70 -13.90
C ASP A 145 -6.54 -0.59 -14.28
N PRO A 146 -7.00 -1.78 -13.84
CA PRO A 146 -6.33 -3.05 -14.13
C PRO A 146 -6.24 -3.39 -15.62
N SER A 147 -7.04 -2.74 -16.48
CA SER A 147 -6.94 -2.91 -17.95
C SER A 147 -5.76 -2.14 -18.58
N GLU A 148 -5.12 -1.21 -17.84
CA GLU A 148 -4.05 -0.35 -18.35
C GLU A 148 -2.64 -0.94 -18.14
N TYR A 149 -2.52 -2.07 -17.41
CA TYR A 149 -1.23 -2.71 -17.16
C TYR A 149 -1.34 -4.23 -17.01
N GLN A 150 -0.22 -4.93 -17.12
CA GLN A 150 -0.11 -6.37 -16.90
C GLN A 150 0.94 -6.67 -15.82
N GLY A 151 0.72 -7.72 -15.04
CA GLY A 151 1.57 -8.02 -13.89
C GLY A 151 1.31 -7.07 -12.73
N GLY A 152 2.33 -6.74 -11.94
CA GLY A 152 2.26 -5.77 -10.84
C GLY A 152 1.25 -6.12 -9.74
N ARG A 153 0.90 -7.40 -9.58
CA ARG A 153 -0.08 -7.83 -8.58
C ARG A 153 0.53 -7.83 -7.19
N LEU A 154 -0.21 -7.28 -6.24
CA LEU A 154 0.08 -7.47 -4.82
C LEU A 154 -0.41 -8.88 -4.43
N GLU A 155 0.51 -9.73 -4.03
CA GLU A 155 0.21 -11.09 -3.58
C GLU A 155 0.61 -11.26 -2.12
N LEU A 156 -0.37 -11.64 -1.29
CA LEU A 156 -0.14 -11.90 0.13
C LEU A 156 0.12 -13.39 0.34
N MET A 157 1.29 -13.71 0.88
CA MET A 157 1.75 -15.08 1.06
C MET A 157 1.02 -15.76 2.22
N PHE A 158 0.92 -17.08 2.17
CA PHE A 158 0.33 -17.94 3.21
C PHE A 158 -1.16 -17.66 3.51
N GLY A 159 -1.88 -17.02 2.59
CA GLY A 159 -3.33 -16.85 2.65
C GLY A 159 -4.05 -17.92 1.83
N LEU A 160 -5.23 -18.35 2.28
CA LEU A 160 -6.09 -19.26 1.53
C LEU A 160 -7.01 -18.45 0.61
N GLY A 161 -6.52 -18.10 -0.58
CA GLY A 161 -7.35 -17.49 -1.63
C GLY A 161 -7.80 -16.06 -1.36
N ASP A 162 -7.03 -15.32 -0.58
CA ASP A 162 -7.28 -13.88 -0.35
C ASP A 162 -6.51 -13.08 -1.38
N ASP A 163 -7.15 -12.68 -2.45
CA ASP A 163 -6.56 -11.80 -3.46
C ASP A 163 -6.64 -10.35 -3.01
N ALA A 164 -5.54 -9.60 -3.18
CA ALA A 164 -5.55 -8.15 -3.01
C ALA A 164 -6.49 -7.50 -4.05
N ALA A 165 -7.04 -6.32 -3.71
CA ALA A 165 -7.83 -5.55 -4.65
C ALA A 165 -7.01 -5.13 -5.86
N THR A 166 -7.57 -5.26 -7.04
CA THR A 166 -6.98 -4.80 -8.31
C THR A 166 -7.74 -3.62 -8.89
N GLU A 167 -8.99 -3.45 -8.49
CA GLU A 167 -9.90 -2.44 -9.02
C GLU A 167 -9.44 -1.02 -8.61
N LYS A 168 -9.55 -0.08 -9.53
CA LYS A 168 -9.23 1.33 -9.33
C LYS A 168 -10.05 1.94 -8.18
N GLY A 169 -9.37 2.63 -7.27
CA GLY A 169 -9.97 3.22 -6.08
C GLY A 169 -10.20 2.26 -4.92
N TRP A 170 -9.88 0.98 -5.09
CA TRP A 170 -9.97 0.00 -4.01
C TRP A 170 -8.69 -0.08 -3.20
N MET A 171 -8.87 -0.26 -1.92
CA MET A 171 -7.81 -0.43 -0.93
C MET A 171 -7.77 -1.85 -0.40
N THR A 172 -6.58 -2.40 -0.30
CA THR A 172 -6.27 -3.60 0.48
C THR A 172 -5.62 -3.18 1.79
N VAL A 173 -6.11 -3.68 2.91
CA VAL A 173 -5.55 -3.46 4.25
C VAL A 173 -5.18 -4.81 4.85
N PHE A 174 -3.98 -4.93 5.40
CA PHE A 174 -3.48 -6.17 6.00
C PHE A 174 -2.48 -5.88 7.13
N PRO A 175 -2.28 -6.82 8.08
CA PRO A 175 -1.27 -6.67 9.12
C PRO A 175 0.14 -6.52 8.54
N SER A 176 0.92 -5.56 9.04
CA SER A 176 2.25 -5.24 8.51
C SER A 176 3.27 -6.40 8.64
N TYR A 177 3.01 -7.37 9.52
CA TYR A 177 3.81 -8.59 9.65
C TYR A 177 3.48 -9.67 8.61
N ARG A 178 2.45 -9.45 7.76
CA ARG A 178 2.09 -10.44 6.75
C ARG A 178 3.07 -10.39 5.57
N PRO A 179 3.72 -11.52 5.22
CA PRO A 179 4.60 -11.58 4.07
C PRO A 179 3.83 -11.34 2.78
N HIS A 180 4.37 -10.49 1.93
CA HIS A 180 3.77 -10.13 0.65
C HIS A 180 4.83 -9.72 -0.37
N HIS A 181 4.43 -9.62 -1.62
CA HIS A 181 5.29 -9.16 -2.71
C HIS A 181 4.47 -8.49 -3.81
N VAL A 182 5.16 -7.83 -4.74
CA VAL A 182 4.56 -7.29 -5.96
C VAL A 182 5.22 -7.96 -7.15
N THR A 183 4.42 -8.65 -7.97
CA THR A 183 4.93 -9.30 -9.19
C THR A 183 5.46 -8.26 -10.19
N PRO A 184 6.42 -8.62 -11.06
CA PRO A 184 6.90 -7.68 -12.08
C PRO A 184 5.76 -7.14 -12.95
N VAL A 185 5.81 -5.83 -13.24
CA VAL A 185 4.95 -5.22 -14.28
C VAL A 185 5.55 -5.56 -15.63
N THR A 186 4.76 -6.17 -16.51
CA THR A 186 5.19 -6.65 -17.84
C THR A 186 4.68 -5.76 -18.96
N GLU A 187 3.58 -5.04 -18.77
CA GLU A 187 3.04 -4.06 -19.71
C GLU A 187 2.49 -2.84 -18.94
N GLY A 188 2.55 -1.66 -19.53
CA GLY A 188 1.97 -0.44 -19.00
C GLY A 188 2.67 0.11 -17.73
N VAL A 189 1.90 0.87 -16.95
CA VAL A 189 2.36 1.52 -15.72
C VAL A 189 1.27 1.39 -14.66
N ARG A 190 1.63 0.87 -13.49
CA ARG A 190 0.75 0.78 -12.32
C ARG A 190 1.12 1.84 -11.30
N HIS A 191 0.13 2.62 -10.87
CA HIS A 191 0.25 3.53 -9.72
C HIS A 191 -0.57 3.01 -8.54
N ALA A 192 -0.03 3.13 -7.34
CA ALA A 192 -0.73 2.79 -6.11
C ALA A 192 -0.28 3.72 -4.97
N ILE A 193 -1.21 4.08 -4.06
CA ILE A 193 -0.82 4.68 -2.78
C ILE A 193 -0.48 3.55 -1.82
N VAL A 194 0.67 3.65 -1.16
CA VAL A 194 1.12 2.72 -0.12
C VAL A 194 1.46 3.49 1.14
N GLY A 195 1.11 2.92 2.28
CA GLY A 195 1.44 3.51 3.58
C GLY A 195 1.10 2.59 4.73
N TRP A 196 1.38 3.10 5.94
CA TRP A 196 1.25 2.34 7.17
C TRP A 196 0.50 3.13 8.22
N VAL A 197 -0.25 2.40 9.03
CA VAL A 197 -0.86 2.94 10.25
C VAL A 197 -0.15 2.32 11.45
N HIS A 198 0.29 3.19 12.33
CA HIS A 198 1.13 2.86 13.46
C HIS A 198 0.33 2.60 14.74
N GLY A 199 0.99 1.98 15.69
CA GLY A 199 0.51 1.72 17.04
C GLY A 199 1.67 1.26 17.93
N PRO A 200 1.42 0.83 19.18
CA PRO A 200 2.47 0.24 20.02
C PRO A 200 3.15 -0.93 19.33
N SER A 201 4.47 -1.11 19.49
CA SER A 201 5.19 -2.27 18.90
C SER A 201 4.51 -3.59 19.26
N PHE A 202 4.61 -4.59 18.39
CA PHE A 202 4.16 -5.94 18.70
C PHE A 202 5.00 -6.52 19.85
N ARG A 203 4.35 -7.22 20.77
CA ARG A 203 4.97 -7.85 21.94
C ARG A 203 4.74 -9.35 21.87
#